data_7beb99b0abfe73eb9d04eff8e4906e3c
#
_entry.id   7beb99b0abfe73eb9d04eff8e4906e3c
#
_cell.length_a   1.000
_cell.length_b   1.000
_cell.length_c   1.000
_cell.angle_alpha   90.00
_cell.angle_beta   90.00
_cell.angle_gamma   90.00
#
_symmetry.space_group_name_H-M   'P 1'
#
loop_
_entity.id
_entity.type
_entity.pdbx_description
1 polymer ?
#
loop_
_entity_poly.entity_id
_entity_poly.type
_entity_poly.pdbx_seq_one_letter_code
_entity_poly.pdbx_strand_id
1 'polypeptide(L)'
;MLALVAAVLAAGVPAASAAGPVPHYLMTAFTNSSESNMYVYDSANATGFTQVRANAYTPPSGLIRDPSVLRHTDGYYYIVYTTNWTGDTIGFARSADYVTWTFLRNVRVGLNGATGSTWAPEWFKDSDGSVHVVFSASTTGTAGQFRPYRITAANADLSAWSSPVALGIPANFIDSFLVKVGGTYHNFLKNETTKYIEHATATSLNGPWTFVGTGNWAGWGSGLEGPALVRLPDGRWRIYFDQYGQRRYFYADSANLTSFGAKTELTGLSGTARHFTVLREDSGDGTAVATGSRSLRSVNLPDRYARHRDDLGYVEPVSSSSSVSARQDATFTVVAGLANAGCHSLRSVNFPDRYLRHYDFRVRLDVNTGDAVFARDATFCGRAGLAGGGSTSFESYSHPGRYLRHLNHELRVDWRTSDSAFAGDASFTVTAPLA
;
A
#
# COMPACT_ATOMS: atom_id res chain seq x y z
N MET A 1 2.45 -33.41 -64.77
CA MET A 1 3.25 -33.03 -63.60
C MET A 1 2.53 -31.96 -62.85
N LEU A 2 1.82 -32.31 -61.79
CA LEU A 2 1.14 -31.32 -60.89
C LEU A 2 2.12 -30.98 -59.77
N ALA A 3 2.48 -29.70 -59.65
CA ALA A 3 3.27 -29.22 -58.54
C ALA A 3 2.35 -28.91 -57.35
N LEU A 4 2.55 -29.64 -56.24
CA LEU A 4 1.89 -29.37 -54.94
C LEU A 4 2.63 -28.20 -54.25
N VAL A 5 1.96 -27.06 -54.09
CA VAL A 5 2.46 -25.96 -53.24
C VAL A 5 1.97 -26.22 -51.84
N ALA A 6 2.88 -26.55 -50.94
CA ALA A 6 2.58 -26.67 -49.54
C ALA A 6 2.60 -25.27 -48.87
N ALA A 7 1.43 -24.80 -48.46
CA ALA A 7 1.32 -23.59 -47.65
C ALA A 7 1.72 -23.91 -46.20
N VAL A 8 2.84 -23.35 -45.75
CA VAL A 8 3.24 -23.38 -44.32
C VAL A 8 2.41 -22.33 -43.58
N LEU A 9 1.42 -22.76 -42.83
CA LEU A 9 0.72 -21.94 -41.86
C LEU A 9 1.68 -21.66 -40.68
N ALA A 10 2.18 -20.45 -40.61
CA ALA A 10 2.85 -19.95 -39.42
C ALA A 10 1.83 -19.88 -38.27
N ALA A 11 1.92 -20.80 -37.31
CA ALA A 11 1.17 -20.71 -36.08
C ALA A 11 1.63 -19.43 -35.32
N GLY A 12 0.75 -18.43 -35.31
CA GLY A 12 0.97 -17.23 -34.53
C GLY A 12 1.10 -17.63 -33.03
N VAL A 13 2.23 -17.30 -32.41
CA VAL A 13 2.39 -17.37 -30.97
C VAL A 13 1.30 -16.52 -30.37
N PRO A 14 0.42 -17.03 -29.50
CA PRO A 14 -0.59 -16.20 -28.85
C PRO A 14 0.14 -15.09 -28.10
N ALA A 15 -0.26 -13.84 -28.35
CA ALA A 15 0.21 -12.70 -27.58
C ALA A 15 -0.09 -12.99 -26.10
N ALA A 16 0.93 -13.01 -25.26
CA ALA A 16 0.72 -13.12 -23.81
C ALA A 16 -0.24 -12.00 -23.41
N SER A 17 -1.37 -12.38 -22.83
CA SER A 17 -2.30 -11.42 -22.24
C SER A 17 -1.51 -10.55 -21.28
N ALA A 18 -1.56 -9.22 -21.44
CA ALA A 18 -0.91 -8.33 -20.48
C ALA A 18 -1.45 -8.65 -19.09
N ALA A 19 -0.56 -9.06 -18.18
CA ALA A 19 -0.92 -9.23 -16.79
C ALA A 19 -1.34 -7.85 -16.27
N GLY A 20 -2.45 -7.76 -15.53
CA GLY A 20 -2.90 -6.48 -14.99
C GLY A 20 -1.91 -5.90 -13.95
N PRO A 21 -2.23 -4.74 -13.36
CA PRO A 21 -1.42 -4.14 -12.31
C PRO A 21 -1.11 -5.13 -11.19
N VAL A 22 0.10 -5.04 -10.65
CA VAL A 22 0.57 -5.94 -9.58
C VAL A 22 0.14 -5.36 -8.23
N PRO A 23 -0.67 -6.09 -7.43
CA PRO A 23 -1.13 -5.61 -6.15
C PRO A 23 0.00 -5.56 -5.12
N HIS A 24 -0.05 -4.52 -4.30
CA HIS A 24 0.77 -4.33 -3.11
C HIS A 24 -0.15 -3.97 -1.95
N TYR A 25 -0.02 -4.65 -0.81
CA TYR A 25 -0.83 -4.42 0.39
C TYR A 25 0.08 -3.97 1.52
N LEU A 26 -0.12 -2.75 1.99
CA LEU A 26 0.57 -2.18 3.13
C LEU A 26 -0.31 -2.31 4.38
N MET A 27 0.26 -2.77 5.49
CA MET A 27 -0.45 -2.92 6.75
C MET A 27 0.29 -2.19 7.87
N THR A 28 -0.43 -1.43 8.67
CA THR A 28 0.04 -0.83 9.93
C THR A 28 -0.69 -1.44 11.11
N ALA A 29 0.04 -1.86 12.14
CA ALA A 29 -0.49 -2.54 13.31
C ALA A 29 0.24 -2.13 14.59
N PHE A 30 -0.43 -2.26 15.74
CA PHE A 30 0.28 -2.39 17.03
C PHE A 30 0.36 -3.88 17.41
N THR A 31 0.91 -4.25 18.56
CA THR A 31 1.11 -5.66 18.90
C THR A 31 0.54 -6.02 20.26
N ASN A 32 0.34 -7.32 20.49
CA ASN A 32 -0.07 -7.84 21.79
C ASN A 32 0.89 -7.53 22.93
N SER A 33 2.15 -7.24 22.62
CA SER A 33 3.21 -6.98 23.61
C SER A 33 3.56 -5.51 23.77
N SER A 34 3.09 -4.63 22.86
CA SER A 34 3.45 -3.21 22.89
C SER A 34 2.34 -2.33 22.33
N GLU A 35 1.91 -1.37 23.13
CA GLU A 35 1.07 -0.24 22.73
C GLU A 35 1.91 1.04 22.54
N SER A 36 3.24 0.91 22.52
CA SER A 36 4.17 2.04 22.40
C SER A 36 4.71 2.21 20.99
N ASN A 37 4.58 1.21 20.14
CA ASN A 37 5.21 1.19 18.83
C ASN A 37 4.26 0.66 17.76
N MET A 38 4.36 1.25 16.57
CA MET A 38 3.72 0.74 15.36
C MET A 38 4.67 -0.15 14.59
N TYR A 39 4.11 -1.18 13.98
CA TYR A 39 4.76 -2.12 13.08
C TYR A 39 4.20 -1.98 11.69
N VAL A 40 5.05 -2.15 10.69
CA VAL A 40 4.67 -2.11 9.28
C VAL A 40 4.94 -3.46 8.64
N TYR A 41 3.96 -3.94 7.92
CA TYR A 41 4.02 -5.17 7.13
C TYR A 41 3.58 -4.90 5.70
N ASP A 42 3.96 -5.76 4.78
CA ASP A 42 3.40 -5.78 3.44
C ASP A 42 3.08 -7.19 2.95
N SER A 43 2.31 -7.25 1.86
CA SER A 43 1.92 -8.49 1.22
C SER A 43 1.72 -8.29 -0.27
N ALA A 44 2.07 -9.31 -1.07
CA ALA A 44 1.75 -9.39 -2.49
C ALA A 44 0.37 -10.02 -2.76
N ASN A 45 -0.25 -10.68 -1.77
CA ASN A 45 -1.44 -11.52 -1.96
C ASN A 45 -2.53 -11.31 -0.90
N ALA A 46 -2.38 -10.31 -0.04
CA ALA A 46 -3.33 -9.98 1.04
C ALA A 46 -3.51 -11.07 2.13
N THR A 47 -2.64 -12.09 2.19
CA THR A 47 -2.65 -13.15 3.23
C THR A 47 -1.29 -13.40 3.85
N GLY A 48 -0.24 -13.49 3.03
CA GLY A 48 1.14 -13.66 3.51
C GLY A 48 1.73 -12.28 3.76
N PHE A 49 1.67 -11.80 4.99
CA PHE A 49 2.25 -10.51 5.38
C PHE A 49 3.67 -10.70 5.93
N THR A 50 4.60 -9.93 5.38
CA THR A 50 6.00 -9.89 5.79
C THR A 50 6.26 -8.60 6.56
N GLN A 51 6.91 -8.70 7.72
CA GLN A 51 7.27 -7.51 8.49
C GLN A 51 8.33 -6.70 7.76
N VAL A 52 7.99 -5.47 7.43
CA VAL A 52 8.89 -4.49 6.81
C VAL A 52 9.76 -3.83 7.84
N ARG A 53 9.11 -3.35 8.90
CA ARG A 53 9.77 -2.60 9.96
C ARG A 53 9.10 -2.87 11.30
N ALA A 54 9.87 -3.37 12.25
CA ALA A 54 9.51 -3.35 13.66
C ALA A 54 9.78 -1.94 14.22
N ASN A 55 8.93 -1.52 15.17
CA ASN A 55 9.06 -0.20 15.79
C ASN A 55 9.23 0.93 14.77
N ALA A 56 8.41 0.87 13.69
CA ALA A 56 8.48 1.83 12.60
C ALA A 56 8.17 3.26 13.07
N TYR A 57 7.35 3.37 14.11
CA TYR A 57 6.99 4.65 14.71
C TYR A 57 6.72 4.49 16.20
N THR A 58 7.25 5.43 16.99
CA THR A 58 6.96 5.63 18.41
C THR A 58 6.46 7.06 18.57
N PRO A 59 5.24 7.29 19.08
CA PRO A 59 4.77 8.65 19.34
C PRO A 59 5.61 9.33 20.42
N PRO A 60 5.74 10.66 20.37
CA PRO A 60 6.54 11.40 21.35
C PRO A 60 5.94 11.38 22.76
N SER A 61 4.66 11.04 22.87
CA SER A 61 3.94 10.90 24.14
C SER A 61 2.72 10.02 23.98
N GLY A 62 2.27 9.40 25.06
CA GLY A 62 1.11 8.52 25.07
C GLY A 62 1.43 7.13 24.51
N LEU A 63 0.43 6.52 23.91
CA LEU A 63 0.52 5.20 23.30
C LEU A 63 0.13 5.27 21.79
N ILE A 64 0.28 4.16 21.11
CA ILE A 64 -0.23 3.97 19.75
C ILE A 64 -1.01 2.66 19.70
N ARG A 65 -2.32 2.78 19.48
CA ARG A 65 -3.22 1.68 19.18
C ARG A 65 -3.97 1.98 17.89
N ASP A 66 -4.49 0.93 17.29
CA ASP A 66 -5.41 1.02 16.16
C ASP A 66 -4.90 1.93 15.03
N PRO A 67 -3.62 1.79 14.58
CA PRO A 67 -3.06 2.69 13.58
C PRO A 67 -3.67 2.41 12.20
N SER A 68 -4.42 3.38 11.69
CA SER A 68 -4.98 3.36 10.34
C SER A 68 -4.10 4.11 9.35
N VAL A 69 -3.90 3.57 8.15
CA VAL A 69 -3.01 4.12 7.12
C VAL A 69 -3.78 4.61 5.89
N LEU A 70 -3.40 5.78 5.39
CA LEU A 70 -3.89 6.40 4.17
C LEU A 70 -2.72 6.79 3.26
N ARG A 71 -2.84 6.54 1.95
CA ARG A 71 -2.03 7.21 0.93
C ARG A 71 -2.74 8.48 0.47
N HIS A 72 -2.13 9.63 0.71
CA HIS A 72 -2.71 10.92 0.34
C HIS A 72 -2.24 11.38 -1.05
N THR A 73 -2.95 12.35 -1.65
CA THR A 73 -2.68 12.86 -3.00
C THR A 73 -1.38 13.64 -3.12
N ASP A 74 -0.81 14.11 -2.00
CA ASP A 74 0.51 14.73 -1.94
C ASP A 74 1.67 13.73 -2.01
N GLY A 75 1.33 12.44 -2.01
CA GLY A 75 2.31 11.35 -2.12
C GLY A 75 2.88 10.85 -0.81
N TYR A 76 2.45 11.37 0.31
CA TYR A 76 2.82 10.84 1.61
C TYR A 76 1.82 9.79 2.09
N TYR A 77 2.31 8.91 2.94
CA TYR A 77 1.49 8.03 3.79
C TYR A 77 1.20 8.78 5.09
N TYR A 78 -0.02 8.66 5.55
CA TYR A 78 -0.46 9.22 6.81
C TYR A 78 -1.01 8.12 7.68
N ILE A 79 -0.69 8.13 8.97
CA ILE A 79 -1.41 7.34 9.96
C ILE A 79 -2.21 8.25 10.88
N VAL A 80 -3.33 7.73 11.32
CA VAL A 80 -4.09 8.22 12.45
C VAL A 80 -4.17 7.09 13.49
N TYR A 81 -4.11 7.41 14.78
CA TYR A 81 -4.03 6.41 15.84
C TYR A 81 -4.63 6.88 17.17
N THR A 82 -5.03 5.93 17.99
CA THR A 82 -5.44 6.14 19.39
C THR A 82 -4.23 6.50 20.23
N THR A 83 -4.30 7.63 20.94
CA THR A 83 -3.18 8.20 21.71
C THR A 83 -3.16 7.79 23.18
N ASN A 84 -4.31 7.40 23.74
CA ASN A 84 -4.43 6.99 25.14
C ASN A 84 -5.74 6.22 25.38
N TRP A 85 -5.83 5.54 26.51
CA TRP A 85 -7.05 4.91 26.97
C TRP A 85 -8.14 5.91 27.36
N THR A 86 -7.76 7.09 27.83
CA THR A 86 -8.66 8.20 28.16
C THR A 86 -8.21 9.49 27.49
N GLY A 87 -9.11 10.44 27.36
CA GLY A 87 -8.87 11.73 26.71
C GLY A 87 -9.62 11.90 25.39
N ASP A 88 -9.44 13.04 24.76
CA ASP A 88 -10.18 13.45 23.56
C ASP A 88 -9.26 13.78 22.37
N THR A 89 -8.13 13.07 22.27
CA THR A 89 -7.16 13.29 21.21
C THR A 89 -6.95 12.05 20.36
N ILE A 90 -6.70 12.28 19.06
CA ILE A 90 -6.16 11.31 18.10
C ILE A 90 -4.83 11.81 17.58
N GLY A 91 -3.88 10.91 17.34
CA GLY A 91 -2.53 11.25 16.89
C GLY A 91 -2.37 11.10 15.39
N PHE A 92 -1.50 11.91 14.78
CA PHE A 92 -1.16 11.86 13.37
C PHE A 92 0.35 11.81 13.17
N ALA A 93 0.79 10.95 12.25
CA ALA A 93 2.15 10.93 11.74
C ALA A 93 2.14 10.72 10.21
N ARG A 94 3.25 11.03 9.55
CA ARG A 94 3.39 10.81 8.11
C ARG A 94 4.72 10.17 7.75
N SER A 95 4.77 9.58 6.57
CA SER A 95 5.96 8.96 6.00
C SER A 95 6.01 9.21 4.50
N ALA A 96 7.21 9.41 3.95
CA ALA A 96 7.42 9.43 2.51
C ALA A 96 7.61 8.01 1.93
N ASP A 97 7.99 7.04 2.78
CA ASP A 97 8.46 5.70 2.41
C ASP A 97 7.76 4.56 3.19
N TYR A 98 6.75 4.85 4.00
CA TYR A 98 6.04 4.01 4.99
C TYR A 98 6.95 3.21 5.95
N VAL A 99 8.26 3.40 5.88
CA VAL A 99 9.26 2.77 6.76
C VAL A 99 9.69 3.71 7.86
N THR A 100 9.88 5.00 7.52
CA THR A 100 10.32 6.06 8.43
C THR A 100 9.19 7.06 8.63
N TRP A 101 8.73 7.18 9.86
CA TRP A 101 7.57 8.01 10.21
C TRP A 101 7.95 9.20 11.05
N THR A 102 7.31 10.32 10.80
CA THR A 102 7.49 11.59 11.52
C THR A 102 6.19 12.00 12.17
N PHE A 103 6.22 12.27 13.47
CA PHE A 103 5.08 12.85 14.19
C PHE A 103 4.65 14.18 13.56
N LEU A 104 3.35 14.35 13.40
CA LEU A 104 2.77 15.62 12.94
C LEU A 104 2.13 16.39 14.09
N ARG A 105 1.12 15.79 14.72
CA ARG A 105 0.33 16.44 15.77
C ARG A 105 -0.62 15.47 16.45
N ASN A 106 -1.10 15.87 17.62
CA ASN A 106 -2.33 15.36 18.21
C ASN A 106 -3.46 16.35 17.92
N VAL A 107 -4.63 15.86 17.52
CA VAL A 107 -5.83 16.65 17.27
C VAL A 107 -6.85 16.38 18.38
N ARG A 108 -7.31 17.45 19.02
CA ARG A 108 -8.44 17.38 19.95
C ARG A 108 -9.74 17.25 19.18
N VAL A 109 -10.54 16.24 19.51
CA VAL A 109 -11.87 16.09 18.90
C VAL A 109 -12.95 16.91 19.59
N GLY A 110 -12.71 17.35 20.84
CA GLY A 110 -13.57 18.30 21.52
C GLY A 110 -14.91 17.77 22.01
N LEU A 111 -15.06 16.45 22.18
CA LEU A 111 -16.33 15.82 22.60
C LEU A 111 -16.42 15.54 24.09
N ASN A 112 -15.33 15.22 24.76
CA ASN A 112 -15.38 14.51 26.02
C ASN A 112 -14.35 14.96 27.07
N GLY A 113 -13.55 15.94 26.78
CA GLY A 113 -12.54 16.39 27.74
C GLY A 113 -11.58 15.27 28.19
N ALA A 114 -10.95 15.44 29.34
CA ALA A 114 -9.92 14.53 29.82
C ALA A 114 -10.42 13.19 30.38
N THR A 115 -11.70 13.08 30.72
CA THR A 115 -12.30 11.90 31.36
C THR A 115 -13.00 10.94 30.42
N GLY A 116 -13.24 11.35 29.17
CA GLY A 116 -13.80 10.50 28.14
C GLY A 116 -12.74 9.63 27.46
N SER A 117 -13.14 8.91 26.43
CA SER A 117 -12.23 8.08 25.63
C SER A 117 -12.48 8.35 24.15
N THR A 118 -11.40 8.32 23.35
CA THR A 118 -11.44 8.49 21.88
C THR A 118 -10.57 7.40 21.28
N TRP A 119 -11.20 6.41 20.63
CA TRP A 119 -10.55 5.18 20.19
C TRP A 119 -10.76 4.87 18.72
N ALA A 120 -9.87 4.04 18.19
CA ALA A 120 -9.93 3.41 16.89
C ALA A 120 -10.27 4.39 15.76
N PRO A 121 -9.43 5.42 15.55
CA PRO A 121 -9.62 6.31 14.43
C PRO A 121 -9.26 5.59 13.13
N GLU A 122 -10.13 5.73 12.12
CA GLU A 122 -9.99 5.07 10.82
C GLU A 122 -10.16 6.09 9.70
N TRP A 123 -9.29 6.01 8.69
CA TRP A 123 -9.40 6.85 7.51
C TRP A 123 -10.57 6.44 6.63
N PHE A 124 -11.30 7.42 6.13
CA PHE A 124 -12.28 7.23 5.07
C PHE A 124 -12.15 8.33 4.02
N LYS A 125 -11.79 7.95 2.79
CA LYS A 125 -11.79 8.85 1.64
C LYS A 125 -13.05 8.61 0.83
N ASP A 126 -13.90 9.64 0.73
CA ASP A 126 -15.14 9.54 -0.03
C ASP A 126 -14.89 9.72 -1.54
N SER A 127 -15.88 9.36 -2.33
CA SER A 127 -15.86 9.43 -3.80
C SER A 127 -15.83 10.86 -4.36
N ASP A 128 -16.21 11.86 -3.56
CA ASP A 128 -16.08 13.29 -3.91
C ASP A 128 -14.68 13.85 -3.63
N GLY A 129 -13.78 13.00 -3.09
CA GLY A 129 -12.41 13.38 -2.74
C GLY A 129 -12.26 13.89 -1.30
N SER A 130 -13.34 14.09 -0.55
CA SER A 130 -13.25 14.48 0.85
C SER A 130 -12.57 13.38 1.70
N VAL A 131 -11.78 13.82 2.67
CA VAL A 131 -11.05 12.93 3.58
C VAL A 131 -11.63 13.08 4.98
N HIS A 132 -11.99 11.96 5.56
CA HIS A 132 -12.56 11.88 6.89
C HIS A 132 -11.71 11.00 7.79
N VAL A 133 -11.76 11.26 9.09
CA VAL A 133 -11.37 10.31 10.13
C VAL A 133 -12.63 9.97 10.90
N VAL A 134 -12.96 8.67 10.92
CA VAL A 134 -14.03 8.11 11.74
C VAL A 134 -13.40 7.57 13.01
N PHE A 135 -14.02 7.78 14.15
CA PHE A 135 -13.51 7.33 15.45
C PHE A 135 -14.65 7.08 16.43
N SER A 136 -14.38 6.35 17.48
CA SER A 136 -15.33 6.05 18.54
C SER A 136 -15.06 6.90 19.76
N ALA A 137 -16.06 7.62 20.28
CA ALA A 137 -15.91 8.44 21.47
C ALA A 137 -16.97 8.11 22.52
N SER A 138 -16.51 8.08 23.79
CA SER A 138 -17.34 8.03 24.99
C SER A 138 -17.21 9.35 25.74
N THR A 139 -18.33 10.03 25.96
CA THR A 139 -18.34 11.35 26.61
C THR A 139 -18.27 11.29 28.13
N THR A 140 -18.40 10.12 28.73
CA THR A 140 -18.59 9.98 30.19
C THR A 140 -17.51 9.15 30.89
N GLY A 141 -16.46 8.73 30.20
CA GLY A 141 -15.42 7.85 30.77
C GLY A 141 -15.94 6.46 31.21
N THR A 142 -17.21 6.15 30.93
CA THR A 142 -17.84 4.89 31.27
C THR A 142 -17.80 3.96 30.07
N ALA A 143 -17.21 2.80 30.20
CA ALA A 143 -17.32 1.74 29.21
C ALA A 143 -18.80 1.49 28.88
N GLY A 144 -19.14 1.42 27.59
CA GLY A 144 -20.50 1.13 27.14
C GLY A 144 -21.29 2.32 26.62
N GLN A 145 -20.70 3.50 26.51
CA GLN A 145 -21.38 4.68 25.92
C GLN A 145 -20.67 5.23 24.67
N PHE A 146 -19.83 4.43 24.04
CA PHE A 146 -19.16 4.81 22.81
C PHE A 146 -20.18 5.02 21.68
N ARG A 147 -19.93 6.05 20.86
CA ARG A 147 -20.61 6.29 19.59
C ARG A 147 -19.59 6.61 18.51
N PRO A 148 -19.80 6.17 17.28
CA PRO A 148 -19.00 6.60 16.15
C PRO A 148 -19.26 8.06 15.76
N TYR A 149 -18.19 8.79 15.55
CA TYR A 149 -18.14 10.16 15.05
C TYR A 149 -17.20 10.25 13.87
N ARG A 150 -17.27 11.34 13.13
CA ARG A 150 -16.27 11.71 12.13
C ARG A 150 -15.86 13.17 12.24
N ILE A 151 -14.63 13.44 11.85
CA ILE A 151 -14.14 14.77 11.46
C ILE A 151 -13.76 14.74 9.99
N THR A 152 -13.87 15.89 9.33
CA THR A 152 -13.56 16.03 7.90
C THR A 152 -12.39 16.99 7.75
N ALA A 153 -11.43 16.66 6.90
CA ALA A 153 -10.33 17.56 6.58
C ALA A 153 -10.86 18.86 5.98
N ALA A 154 -10.45 19.99 6.55
CA ALA A 154 -10.84 21.32 6.09
C ALA A 154 -9.91 21.86 4.99
N ASN A 155 -8.75 21.21 4.81
CA ASN A 155 -7.75 21.60 3.81
C ASN A 155 -7.02 20.36 3.25
N ALA A 156 -6.39 20.55 2.11
CA ALA A 156 -5.74 19.47 1.36
C ALA A 156 -4.47 18.93 2.04
N ASP A 157 -3.85 19.65 2.95
CA ASP A 157 -2.64 19.22 3.68
C ASP A 157 -2.96 18.50 5.01
N LEU A 158 -4.24 18.20 5.28
CA LEU A 158 -4.72 17.50 6.47
C LEU A 158 -4.32 18.20 7.78
N SER A 159 -4.11 19.53 7.77
CA SER A 159 -3.67 20.28 8.94
C SER A 159 -4.82 20.83 9.80
N ALA A 160 -6.01 20.96 9.23
CA ALA A 160 -7.21 21.46 9.89
C ALA A 160 -8.39 20.51 9.69
N TRP A 161 -9.25 20.45 10.69
CA TRP A 161 -10.37 19.52 10.78
C TRP A 161 -11.67 20.22 11.17
N SER A 162 -12.79 19.73 10.68
CA SER A 162 -14.11 20.18 11.12
C SER A 162 -14.37 19.80 12.58
N SER A 163 -15.39 20.39 13.17
CA SER A 163 -15.99 19.87 14.39
C SER A 163 -16.48 18.43 14.15
N PRO A 164 -16.52 17.57 15.21
CA PRO A 164 -16.98 16.21 15.10
C PRO A 164 -18.49 16.17 14.80
N VAL A 165 -18.88 15.23 13.96
CA VAL A 165 -20.27 14.93 13.59
C VAL A 165 -20.55 13.48 13.91
N ALA A 166 -21.63 13.20 14.66
CA ALA A 166 -22.08 11.83 14.93
C ALA A 166 -22.49 11.13 13.63
N LEU A 167 -22.14 9.86 13.48
CA LEU A 167 -22.56 9.05 12.32
C LEU A 167 -24.03 8.61 12.38
N GLY A 168 -24.74 8.86 13.47
CA GLY A 168 -26.13 8.38 13.65
C GLY A 168 -26.24 6.89 13.99
N ILE A 169 -25.15 6.25 14.39
CA ILE A 169 -25.09 4.88 14.91
C ILE A 169 -25.50 4.90 16.41
N PRO A 170 -26.26 3.91 16.90
CA PRO A 170 -26.57 3.79 18.32
C PRO A 170 -25.34 3.76 19.24
N ALA A 171 -25.55 3.89 20.56
CA ALA A 171 -24.48 3.73 21.53
C ALA A 171 -23.98 2.28 21.59
N ASN A 172 -22.79 2.09 22.16
CA ASN A 172 -22.09 0.82 22.35
C ASN A 172 -21.57 0.19 21.05
N PHE A 173 -21.21 1.03 20.06
CA PHE A 173 -20.49 0.61 18.88
C PHE A 173 -19.14 1.33 18.79
N ILE A 174 -18.11 0.55 18.46
CA ILE A 174 -16.74 1.03 18.22
C ILE A 174 -16.17 0.46 16.91
N ASP A 175 -14.96 0.85 16.54
CA ASP A 175 -14.17 0.28 15.44
C ASP A 175 -14.91 0.36 14.09
N SER A 176 -15.45 1.52 13.75
CA SER A 176 -16.16 1.73 12.47
C SER A 176 -15.19 1.74 11.30
N PHE A 177 -15.34 0.79 10.39
CA PHE A 177 -14.65 0.77 9.10
C PHE A 177 -15.65 1.01 7.96
N LEU A 178 -15.41 2.06 7.19
CA LEU A 178 -16.32 2.49 6.12
C LEU A 178 -15.77 2.12 4.73
N VAL A 179 -16.66 1.59 3.88
CA VAL A 179 -16.44 1.51 2.44
C VAL A 179 -17.66 2.05 1.70
N LYS A 180 -17.48 2.62 0.51
CA LYS A 180 -18.57 3.08 -0.36
C LYS A 180 -18.57 2.31 -1.66
N VAL A 181 -19.70 1.73 -2.01
CA VAL A 181 -19.89 1.01 -3.26
C VAL A 181 -21.10 1.59 -3.99
N GLY A 182 -20.87 2.16 -5.15
CA GLY A 182 -21.90 2.94 -5.84
C GLY A 182 -22.37 4.10 -4.97
N GLY A 183 -23.67 4.19 -4.71
CA GLY A 183 -24.29 5.20 -3.83
C GLY A 183 -24.46 4.76 -2.38
N THR A 184 -23.98 3.57 -1.99
CA THR A 184 -24.22 2.99 -0.66
C THR A 184 -22.94 3.00 0.18
N TYR A 185 -23.04 3.53 1.39
CA TYR A 185 -22.05 3.40 2.43
C TYR A 185 -22.28 2.11 3.20
N HIS A 186 -21.23 1.36 3.43
CA HIS A 186 -21.21 0.17 4.27
C HIS A 186 -20.31 0.47 5.46
N ASN A 187 -20.82 0.24 6.67
CA ASN A 187 -20.08 0.39 7.92
C ASN A 187 -20.01 -0.96 8.62
N PHE A 188 -18.81 -1.46 8.78
CA PHE A 188 -18.52 -2.65 9.58
C PHE A 188 -17.98 -2.17 10.92
N LEU A 189 -18.58 -2.61 12.01
CA LEU A 189 -18.30 -2.06 13.32
C LEU A 189 -18.52 -3.10 14.42
N LYS A 190 -17.79 -2.95 15.52
CA LYS A 190 -17.93 -3.83 16.67
C LYS A 190 -19.06 -3.36 17.56
N ASN A 191 -20.01 -4.25 17.84
CA ASN A 191 -20.98 -4.07 18.92
C ASN A 191 -20.29 -4.36 20.26
N GLU A 192 -20.07 -3.34 21.07
CA GLU A 192 -19.32 -3.46 22.33
C GLU A 192 -20.08 -4.22 23.43
N THR A 193 -21.40 -4.42 23.28
CA THR A 193 -22.20 -5.25 24.19
C THR A 193 -22.05 -6.74 23.86
N THR A 194 -22.24 -7.11 22.58
CA THR A 194 -22.27 -8.51 22.15
C THR A 194 -20.93 -9.04 21.66
N LYS A 195 -19.98 -8.15 21.37
CA LYS A 195 -18.65 -8.44 20.84
C LYS A 195 -18.64 -9.10 19.46
N TYR A 196 -19.70 -8.88 18.66
CA TYR A 196 -19.75 -9.23 17.25
C TYR A 196 -19.34 -8.05 16.38
N ILE A 197 -18.85 -8.34 15.18
CA ILE A 197 -18.76 -7.37 14.10
C ILE A 197 -20.12 -7.37 13.39
N GLU A 198 -20.77 -6.24 13.39
CA GLU A 198 -22.07 -6.02 12.73
C GLU A 198 -21.90 -5.15 11.48
N HIS A 199 -22.91 -5.14 10.62
CA HIS A 199 -22.88 -4.45 9.34
C HIS A 199 -24.12 -3.56 9.20
N ALA A 200 -23.89 -2.27 8.96
CA ALA A 200 -24.92 -1.30 8.66
C ALA A 200 -24.69 -0.62 7.30
N THR A 201 -25.78 -0.20 6.65
CA THR A 201 -25.74 0.51 5.36
C THR A 201 -26.51 1.82 5.43
N ALA A 202 -26.10 2.80 4.61
CA ALA A 202 -26.78 4.08 4.44
C ALA A 202 -26.55 4.64 3.03
N THR A 203 -27.39 5.57 2.59
CA THR A 203 -27.18 6.35 1.36
C THR A 203 -26.48 7.69 1.64
N SER A 204 -26.30 8.03 2.90
CA SER A 204 -25.57 9.22 3.35
C SER A 204 -24.60 8.84 4.47
N LEU A 205 -23.45 9.48 4.52
CA LEU A 205 -22.44 9.26 5.57
C LEU A 205 -22.98 9.61 6.99
N ASN A 206 -24.00 10.46 7.07
CA ASN A 206 -24.64 10.82 8.34
C ASN A 206 -25.86 9.94 8.67
N GLY A 207 -26.10 8.88 7.90
CA GLY A 207 -27.28 8.02 8.04
C GLY A 207 -28.54 8.60 7.35
N PRO A 208 -29.75 8.09 7.66
CA PRO A 208 -29.97 7.05 8.66
C PRO A 208 -29.32 5.71 8.25
N TRP A 209 -28.79 4.98 9.23
CA TRP A 209 -28.19 3.67 9.04
C TRP A 209 -29.18 2.55 9.29
N THR A 210 -29.18 1.57 8.40
CA THR A 210 -29.95 0.33 8.53
C THR A 210 -28.98 -0.81 8.80
N PHE A 211 -29.12 -1.51 9.91
CA PHE A 211 -28.36 -2.71 10.20
C PHE A 211 -28.87 -3.86 9.33
N VAL A 212 -28.01 -4.40 8.50
CA VAL A 212 -28.30 -5.50 7.57
C VAL A 212 -27.63 -6.81 8.00
N GLY A 213 -26.69 -6.75 8.94
CA GLY A 213 -26.05 -7.90 9.59
C GLY A 213 -25.86 -7.62 11.07
N THR A 214 -26.56 -8.35 11.95
CA THR A 214 -26.52 -8.20 13.41
C THR A 214 -26.18 -9.50 14.12
N GLY A 215 -25.60 -9.41 15.32
CA GLY A 215 -25.19 -10.57 16.08
C GLY A 215 -24.16 -11.41 15.34
N ASN A 216 -24.31 -12.72 15.37
CA ASN A 216 -23.43 -13.65 14.65
C ASN A 216 -23.83 -13.86 13.17
N TRP A 217 -24.26 -12.80 12.48
CA TRP A 217 -24.81 -12.86 11.12
C TRP A 217 -23.88 -13.51 10.09
N ALA A 218 -22.57 -13.33 10.23
CA ALA A 218 -21.57 -13.92 9.33
C ALA A 218 -21.00 -15.28 9.82
N GLY A 219 -21.46 -15.77 10.98
CA GLY A 219 -21.03 -17.05 11.51
C GLY A 219 -19.61 -17.08 12.10
N TRP A 220 -18.99 -15.92 12.34
CA TRP A 220 -17.60 -15.85 12.80
C TRP A 220 -17.42 -16.01 14.32
N GLY A 221 -18.49 -15.95 15.10
CA GLY A 221 -18.48 -15.95 16.55
C GLY A 221 -18.30 -14.56 17.14
N SER A 222 -18.15 -14.50 18.47
CA SER A 222 -17.96 -13.25 19.22
C SER A 222 -16.52 -13.06 19.66
N GLY A 223 -16.25 -11.95 20.40
CA GLY A 223 -14.91 -11.58 20.83
C GLY A 223 -14.06 -11.01 19.70
N LEU A 224 -14.71 -10.39 18.72
CA LEU A 224 -14.09 -9.82 17.53
C LEU A 224 -14.00 -8.30 17.63
N GLU A 225 -12.96 -7.72 17.02
CA GLU A 225 -12.77 -6.27 16.92
C GLU A 225 -11.93 -5.89 15.69
N GLY A 226 -11.80 -4.57 15.44
CA GLY A 226 -10.92 -4.03 14.41
C GLY A 226 -11.20 -4.52 13.01
N PRO A 227 -12.45 -4.42 12.49
CA PRO A 227 -12.71 -4.78 11.11
C PRO A 227 -11.94 -3.83 10.17
N ALA A 228 -11.24 -4.39 9.19
CA ALA A 228 -10.58 -3.63 8.12
C ALA A 228 -10.88 -4.31 6.78
N LEU A 229 -11.26 -3.55 5.77
CA LEU A 229 -11.63 -4.10 4.47
C LEU A 229 -10.70 -3.62 3.36
N VAL A 230 -10.44 -4.53 2.43
CA VAL A 230 -9.73 -4.22 1.20
C VAL A 230 -10.40 -4.88 0.01
N ARG A 231 -10.39 -4.21 -1.15
CA ARG A 231 -10.87 -4.80 -2.40
C ARG A 231 -9.75 -5.59 -3.07
N LEU A 232 -10.00 -6.86 -3.38
CA LEU A 232 -9.07 -7.73 -4.08
C LEU A 232 -9.05 -7.46 -5.60
N PRO A 233 -8.00 -7.91 -6.32
CA PRO A 233 -7.90 -7.71 -7.78
C PRO A 233 -9.04 -8.34 -8.58
N ASP A 234 -9.61 -9.44 -8.09
CA ASP A 234 -10.74 -10.15 -8.70
C ASP A 234 -12.11 -9.50 -8.42
N GLY A 235 -12.10 -8.35 -7.73
CA GLY A 235 -13.29 -7.57 -7.40
C GLY A 235 -13.99 -7.99 -6.11
N ARG A 236 -13.58 -9.08 -5.47
CA ARG A 236 -14.08 -9.46 -4.14
C ARG A 236 -13.57 -8.50 -3.07
N TRP A 237 -14.24 -8.49 -1.94
CA TRP A 237 -13.84 -7.79 -0.73
C TRP A 237 -13.28 -8.80 0.27
N ARG A 238 -12.21 -8.40 0.97
CA ARG A 238 -11.66 -9.11 2.11
C ARG A 238 -11.82 -8.25 3.34
N ILE A 239 -12.42 -8.81 4.39
CA ILE A 239 -12.47 -8.24 5.72
C ILE A 239 -11.43 -8.95 6.60
N TYR A 240 -10.69 -8.19 7.37
CA TYR A 240 -9.79 -8.65 8.42
C TYR A 240 -10.37 -8.29 9.77
N PHE A 241 -10.08 -9.08 10.78
CA PHE A 241 -10.49 -8.78 12.16
C PHE A 241 -9.68 -9.57 13.19
N ASP A 242 -9.61 -9.01 14.39
CA ASP A 242 -8.91 -9.53 15.55
C ASP A 242 -9.89 -10.29 16.46
N GLN A 243 -9.56 -11.50 16.84
CA GLN A 243 -10.20 -12.22 17.95
C GLN A 243 -9.35 -12.01 19.20
N TYR A 244 -9.42 -10.81 19.75
CA TYR A 244 -8.48 -10.24 20.72
C TYR A 244 -8.27 -11.08 21.98
N GLY A 245 -9.31 -11.70 22.54
CA GLY A 245 -9.21 -12.57 23.71
C GLY A 245 -8.40 -13.84 23.47
N GLN A 246 -8.25 -14.27 22.23
CA GLN A 246 -7.49 -15.44 21.80
C GLN A 246 -6.17 -15.09 21.13
N ARG A 247 -5.89 -13.80 20.93
CA ARG A 247 -4.72 -13.28 20.18
C ARG A 247 -4.60 -13.88 18.77
N ARG A 248 -5.74 -14.11 18.09
CA ARG A 248 -5.78 -14.69 16.74
C ARG A 248 -6.33 -13.68 15.77
N TYR A 249 -5.77 -13.68 14.57
CA TYR A 249 -6.18 -12.81 13.49
C TYR A 249 -6.81 -13.60 12.34
N PHE A 250 -7.88 -13.07 11.77
CA PHE A 250 -8.66 -13.74 10.73
C PHE A 250 -8.96 -12.83 9.56
N TYR A 251 -9.30 -13.46 8.43
CA TYR A 251 -9.96 -12.81 7.31
C TYR A 251 -11.12 -13.64 6.80
N ALA A 252 -12.02 -13.00 6.07
CA ALA A 252 -13.08 -13.65 5.29
C ALA A 252 -13.32 -12.86 4.00
N ASP A 253 -13.74 -13.54 2.95
CA ASP A 253 -13.98 -12.95 1.64
C ASP A 253 -15.46 -12.85 1.31
N SER A 254 -15.85 -11.82 0.55
CA SER A 254 -17.20 -11.55 0.09
C SER A 254 -17.21 -11.04 -1.35
N ALA A 255 -18.20 -11.44 -2.14
CA ALA A 255 -18.41 -10.87 -3.46
C ALA A 255 -19.25 -9.58 -3.43
N ASN A 256 -20.02 -9.34 -2.36
CA ASN A 256 -21.08 -8.31 -2.35
C ASN A 256 -21.21 -7.51 -1.05
N LEU A 257 -20.33 -7.73 -0.06
CA LEU A 257 -20.34 -7.15 1.28
C LEU A 257 -21.53 -7.57 2.18
N THR A 258 -22.50 -8.29 1.66
CA THR A 258 -23.70 -8.70 2.41
C THR A 258 -23.66 -10.15 2.89
N SER A 259 -22.79 -10.96 2.31
CA SER A 259 -22.51 -12.31 2.75
C SER A 259 -21.00 -12.59 2.65
N PHE A 260 -20.45 -13.19 3.67
CA PHE A 260 -19.04 -13.56 3.75
C PHE A 260 -18.88 -15.07 3.91
N GLY A 261 -17.77 -15.58 3.43
CA GLY A 261 -17.37 -16.96 3.69
C GLY A 261 -16.94 -17.21 5.14
N ALA A 262 -16.57 -18.44 5.43
CA ALA A 262 -15.99 -18.80 6.71
C ALA A 262 -14.70 -18.01 6.96
N LYS A 263 -14.43 -17.68 8.23
CA LYS A 263 -13.18 -17.02 8.60
C LYS A 263 -12.00 -17.97 8.47
N THR A 264 -10.90 -17.45 7.94
CA THR A 264 -9.60 -18.15 7.80
C THR A 264 -8.56 -17.44 8.64
N GLU A 265 -7.76 -18.19 9.38
CA GLU A 265 -6.73 -17.60 10.24
C GLU A 265 -5.52 -17.13 9.46
N LEU A 266 -5.02 -15.93 9.83
CA LEU A 266 -3.73 -15.38 9.41
C LEU A 266 -2.65 -15.84 10.39
N THR A 267 -2.18 -17.06 10.24
CA THR A 267 -1.25 -17.70 11.20
C THR A 267 0.06 -16.93 11.36
N GLY A 268 0.53 -16.23 10.33
CA GLY A 268 1.74 -15.38 10.40
C GLY A 268 1.58 -14.10 11.23
N LEU A 269 0.34 -13.69 11.55
CA LEU A 269 0.02 -12.49 12.33
C LEU A 269 -0.57 -12.83 13.69
N SER A 270 -1.22 -14.00 13.81
CA SER A 270 -1.79 -14.48 15.08
C SER A 270 -0.72 -14.55 16.17
N GLY A 271 -1.06 -14.13 17.36
CA GLY A 271 -0.15 -14.03 18.50
C GLY A 271 0.64 -12.71 18.58
N THR A 272 0.74 -11.97 17.49
CA THR A 272 1.58 -10.76 17.41
C THR A 272 0.76 -9.52 17.10
N ALA A 273 0.19 -9.41 15.92
CA ALA A 273 -0.49 -8.20 15.45
C ALA A 273 -1.84 -7.97 16.13
N ARG A 274 -2.22 -6.70 16.26
CA ARG A 274 -3.48 -6.26 16.80
C ARG A 274 -4.06 -5.14 15.94
N HIS A 275 -5.37 -5.13 15.77
CA HIS A 275 -6.24 -4.11 15.18
C HIS A 275 -5.49 -3.27 14.12
N PHE A 276 -5.40 -3.79 12.92
CA PHE A 276 -4.63 -3.19 11.84
C PHE A 276 -5.53 -2.68 10.70
N THR A 277 -5.01 -1.75 9.94
CA THR A 277 -5.57 -1.36 8.64
C THR A 277 -4.70 -1.88 7.52
N VAL A 278 -5.34 -2.27 6.41
CA VAL A 278 -4.66 -2.68 5.17
C VAL A 278 -5.01 -1.71 4.05
N LEU A 279 -3.99 -1.09 3.48
CA LEU A 279 -4.07 -0.26 2.29
C LEU A 279 -3.63 -1.07 1.07
N ARG A 280 -4.44 -1.12 0.02
CA ARG A 280 -4.03 -1.69 -1.27
C ARG A 280 -3.55 -0.58 -2.20
N GLU A 281 -2.39 -0.79 -2.79
CA GLU A 281 -1.84 0.00 -3.88
C GLU A 281 -1.40 -0.96 -5.00
N ASP A 282 -1.63 -0.58 -6.24
CA ASP A 282 -1.26 -1.40 -7.38
C ASP A 282 -0.13 -0.72 -8.15
N SER A 283 0.87 -1.49 -8.56
CA SER A 283 2.02 -1.02 -9.34
C SER A 283 2.04 -1.62 -10.74
N GLY A 284 2.56 -0.87 -11.70
CA GLY A 284 2.62 -1.31 -13.10
C GLY A 284 1.25 -1.25 -13.79
N ASP A 285 1.23 -1.72 -15.03
CA ASP A 285 0.00 -1.88 -15.84
C ASP A 285 -0.05 -3.23 -16.56
N GLY A 286 0.89 -4.14 -16.20
CA GLY A 286 1.05 -5.43 -16.83
C GLY A 286 1.93 -5.42 -18.07
N THR A 287 2.60 -4.32 -18.39
CA THR A 287 3.57 -4.28 -19.48
C THR A 287 4.72 -5.25 -19.19
N ALA A 288 4.89 -6.22 -20.09
CA ALA A 288 5.95 -7.20 -19.96
C ALA A 288 7.32 -6.58 -20.21
N VAL A 289 8.28 -6.89 -19.35
CA VAL A 289 9.69 -6.54 -19.54
C VAL A 289 10.48 -7.80 -19.89
N ALA A 290 11.26 -7.73 -20.97
CA ALA A 290 12.04 -8.86 -21.43
C ALA A 290 13.09 -9.26 -20.37
N THR A 291 13.05 -10.51 -19.90
CA THR A 291 13.98 -11.08 -18.93
C THR A 291 15.34 -11.45 -19.54
N GLY A 292 16.30 -11.83 -18.69
CA GLY A 292 17.69 -12.12 -19.09
C GLY A 292 18.55 -10.86 -19.19
N SER A 293 19.71 -10.98 -19.80
CA SER A 293 20.65 -9.85 -19.92
C SER A 293 20.12 -8.79 -20.86
N ARG A 294 20.00 -7.56 -20.35
CA ARG A 294 19.45 -6.39 -21.06
C ARG A 294 20.22 -5.13 -20.67
N SER A 295 20.13 -4.13 -21.56
CA SER A 295 20.54 -2.77 -21.26
C SER A 295 19.34 -1.82 -21.42
N LEU A 296 19.30 -0.76 -20.61
CA LEU A 296 18.22 0.21 -20.57
C LEU A 296 18.71 1.53 -21.19
N ARG A 297 18.33 1.80 -22.44
CA ARG A 297 18.68 3.02 -23.15
C ARG A 297 17.66 4.12 -22.85
N SER A 298 18.12 5.30 -22.44
CA SER A 298 17.24 6.45 -22.24
C SER A 298 16.55 6.87 -23.54
N VAL A 299 15.26 7.22 -23.45
CA VAL A 299 14.48 7.63 -24.62
C VAL A 299 14.86 9.04 -25.07
N ASN A 300 15.00 9.98 -24.14
CA ASN A 300 15.33 11.37 -24.44
C ASN A 300 16.86 11.66 -24.55
N LEU A 301 17.69 10.71 -24.12
CA LEU A 301 19.15 10.74 -24.29
C LEU A 301 19.63 9.45 -24.96
N PRO A 302 19.43 9.29 -26.29
CA PRO A 302 19.53 8.01 -26.98
C PRO A 302 20.96 7.45 -27.12
N ASP A 303 21.98 8.22 -26.80
CA ASP A 303 23.37 7.79 -26.69
C ASP A 303 23.73 7.27 -25.29
N ARG A 304 22.80 7.34 -24.33
CA ARG A 304 23.04 7.02 -22.92
C ARG A 304 22.22 5.84 -22.45
N TYR A 305 22.83 5.13 -21.51
CA TYR A 305 22.24 3.94 -20.88
C TYR A 305 22.26 4.09 -19.36
N ALA A 306 21.25 3.50 -18.71
CA ALA A 306 21.30 3.28 -17.27
C ALA A 306 22.49 2.38 -16.94
N ARG A 307 23.35 2.82 -16.03
CA ARG A 307 24.52 2.07 -15.56
C ARG A 307 24.81 2.38 -14.10
N HIS A 308 25.59 1.53 -13.49
CA HIS A 308 26.19 1.86 -12.20
C HIS A 308 27.62 2.33 -12.35
N ARG A 309 28.08 3.18 -11.45
CA ARG A 309 29.46 3.61 -11.27
C ARG A 309 29.64 4.04 -9.82
N ASP A 310 30.70 3.55 -9.17
CA ASP A 310 30.97 3.83 -7.76
C ASP A 310 29.76 3.54 -6.85
N ASP A 311 29.12 2.39 -7.10
CA ASP A 311 27.91 1.91 -6.42
C ASP A 311 26.68 2.85 -6.53
N LEU A 312 26.68 3.82 -7.43
CA LEU A 312 25.56 4.72 -7.71
C LEU A 312 25.05 4.53 -9.13
N GLY A 313 23.74 4.75 -9.33
CA GLY A 313 23.09 4.66 -10.63
C GLY A 313 23.16 5.98 -11.41
N TYR A 314 23.50 5.90 -12.69
CA TYR A 314 23.58 7.04 -13.62
C TYR A 314 22.97 6.70 -14.98
N VAL A 315 22.74 7.73 -15.80
CA VAL A 315 22.53 7.61 -17.24
C VAL A 315 23.71 8.28 -17.94
N GLU A 316 24.57 7.47 -18.58
CA GLU A 316 25.84 7.93 -19.18
C GLU A 316 26.00 7.37 -20.59
N PRO A 317 26.82 8.04 -21.45
CA PRO A 317 27.14 7.54 -22.77
C PRO A 317 27.86 6.19 -22.71
N VAL A 318 27.32 5.19 -23.40
CA VAL A 318 27.94 3.87 -23.57
C VAL A 318 27.74 3.39 -24.98
N SER A 319 28.79 2.89 -25.62
CA SER A 319 28.78 2.39 -27.00
C SER A 319 29.58 1.08 -27.10
N SER A 320 29.61 0.48 -28.28
CA SER A 320 30.41 -0.70 -28.56
C SER A 320 31.96 -0.45 -28.42
N SER A 321 32.37 0.81 -28.54
CA SER A 321 33.77 1.22 -28.34
C SER A 321 34.14 1.54 -26.88
N SER A 322 33.16 1.56 -25.99
CA SER A 322 33.42 1.74 -24.54
C SER A 322 34.16 0.53 -23.96
N SER A 323 34.85 0.74 -22.84
CA SER A 323 35.56 -0.35 -22.15
C SER A 323 34.58 -1.51 -21.80
N VAL A 324 35.09 -2.72 -21.68
CA VAL A 324 34.29 -3.90 -21.27
C VAL A 324 33.61 -3.63 -19.95
N SER A 325 34.30 -3.05 -18.98
CA SER A 325 33.77 -2.67 -17.67
C SER A 325 32.56 -1.72 -17.83
N ALA A 326 32.70 -0.62 -18.60
CA ALA A 326 31.60 0.33 -18.79
C ALA A 326 30.37 -0.30 -19.45
N ARG A 327 30.55 -1.25 -20.37
CA ARG A 327 29.47 -1.99 -21.01
C ARG A 327 28.80 -2.97 -20.03
N GLN A 328 29.60 -3.65 -19.20
CA GLN A 328 29.08 -4.54 -18.14
C GLN A 328 28.28 -3.75 -17.08
N ASP A 329 28.78 -2.57 -16.66
CA ASP A 329 28.08 -1.69 -15.73
C ASP A 329 26.72 -1.22 -16.24
N ALA A 330 26.53 -1.18 -17.59
CA ALA A 330 25.29 -0.82 -18.26
C ALA A 330 24.45 -2.03 -18.70
N THR A 331 24.82 -3.22 -18.28
CA THR A 331 24.12 -4.48 -18.58
C THR A 331 23.59 -5.10 -17.29
N PHE A 332 22.31 -5.44 -17.27
CA PHE A 332 21.66 -6.03 -16.11
C PHE A 332 20.97 -7.33 -16.52
N THR A 333 21.01 -8.33 -15.64
CA THR A 333 20.11 -9.48 -15.75
C THR A 333 18.77 -9.08 -15.17
N VAL A 334 17.75 -8.92 -16.03
CA VAL A 334 16.37 -8.69 -15.63
C VAL A 334 15.80 -10.02 -15.13
N VAL A 335 15.48 -10.08 -13.85
CA VAL A 335 14.92 -11.26 -13.18
C VAL A 335 13.52 -10.97 -12.64
N ALA A 336 12.81 -12.00 -12.18
CA ALA A 336 11.58 -11.81 -11.40
C ALA A 336 11.85 -10.91 -10.19
N GLY A 337 10.93 -10.02 -9.87
CA GLY A 337 11.09 -9.08 -8.77
C GLY A 337 11.27 -9.78 -7.42
N LEU A 338 12.22 -9.31 -6.63
CA LEU A 338 12.57 -9.90 -5.33
C LEU A 338 11.41 -9.85 -4.32
N ALA A 339 10.59 -8.80 -4.38
CA ALA A 339 9.41 -8.66 -3.51
C ALA A 339 8.14 -9.24 -4.14
N ASN A 340 8.03 -9.22 -5.47
CA ASN A 340 6.85 -9.70 -6.18
C ASN A 340 7.25 -10.19 -7.58
N ALA A 341 7.03 -11.47 -7.85
CA ALA A 341 7.41 -12.10 -9.12
C ALA A 341 6.67 -11.54 -10.36
N GLY A 342 5.58 -10.81 -10.19
CA GLY A 342 4.88 -10.09 -11.25
C GLY A 342 5.59 -8.81 -11.72
N CYS A 343 6.63 -8.39 -11.01
CA CYS A 343 7.50 -7.26 -11.34
C CYS A 343 8.92 -7.76 -11.64
N HIS A 344 9.90 -6.86 -11.69
CA HIS A 344 11.26 -7.19 -12.08
C HIS A 344 12.29 -6.58 -11.11
N SER A 345 13.44 -7.25 -10.99
CA SER A 345 14.62 -6.70 -10.35
C SER A 345 15.80 -6.70 -11.34
N LEU A 346 16.66 -5.71 -11.24
CA LEU A 346 17.79 -5.46 -12.14
C LEU A 346 19.07 -5.86 -11.43
N ARG A 347 19.55 -7.07 -11.69
CA ARG A 347 20.78 -7.62 -11.12
C ARG A 347 21.97 -7.25 -12.01
N SER A 348 23.05 -6.76 -11.42
CA SER A 348 24.27 -6.44 -12.16
C SER A 348 24.88 -7.70 -12.80
N VAL A 349 25.42 -7.56 -14.03
CA VAL A 349 26.11 -8.66 -14.74
C VAL A 349 27.51 -8.89 -14.16
N ASN A 350 28.23 -7.83 -13.85
CA ASN A 350 29.61 -7.93 -13.32
C ASN A 350 29.68 -8.05 -11.79
N PHE A 351 28.57 -7.77 -11.08
CA PHE A 351 28.42 -7.99 -9.64
C PHE A 351 27.14 -8.76 -9.35
N PRO A 352 27.09 -10.09 -9.55
CA PRO A 352 25.86 -10.87 -9.57
C PRO A 352 25.17 -11.03 -8.21
N ASP A 353 25.80 -10.61 -7.13
CA ASP A 353 25.23 -10.50 -5.78
C ASP A 353 24.55 -9.13 -5.53
N ARG A 354 24.64 -8.19 -6.49
CA ARG A 354 24.14 -6.82 -6.33
C ARG A 354 23.01 -6.52 -7.30
N TYR A 355 22.12 -5.65 -6.83
CA TYR A 355 20.96 -5.18 -7.57
C TYR A 355 20.87 -3.66 -7.57
N LEU A 356 20.30 -3.10 -8.65
CA LEU A 356 19.83 -1.71 -8.59
C LEU A 356 18.64 -1.64 -7.64
N ARG A 357 18.74 -0.78 -6.65
CA ARG A 357 17.66 -0.43 -5.73
C ARG A 357 17.66 1.06 -5.44
N HIS A 358 16.57 1.62 -4.97
CA HIS A 358 16.63 2.95 -4.39
C HIS A 358 16.96 2.88 -2.89
N TYR A 359 17.65 3.89 -2.41
CA TYR A 359 17.85 4.19 -1.01
C TYR A 359 17.68 5.70 -0.84
N ASP A 360 16.71 6.13 -0.04
CA ASP A 360 16.30 7.54 0.04
C ASP A 360 16.06 8.14 -1.37
N PHE A 361 15.33 7.39 -2.20
CA PHE A 361 15.00 7.69 -3.60
C PHE A 361 16.17 7.89 -4.56
N ARG A 362 17.43 7.78 -4.13
CA ARG A 362 18.60 7.71 -4.99
C ARG A 362 18.85 6.26 -5.38
N VAL A 363 19.04 5.98 -6.69
CA VAL A 363 19.34 4.62 -7.14
C VAL A 363 20.80 4.27 -6.90
N ARG A 364 21.02 3.09 -6.34
CA ARG A 364 22.31 2.54 -5.98
C ARG A 364 22.43 1.10 -6.45
N LEU A 365 23.66 0.60 -6.52
CA LEU A 365 23.97 -0.81 -6.70
C LEU A 365 24.45 -1.39 -5.36
N ASP A 366 23.58 -2.11 -4.67
CA ASP A 366 23.88 -2.66 -3.36
C ASP A 366 23.83 -4.20 -3.36
N VAL A 367 24.59 -4.82 -2.45
CA VAL A 367 24.54 -6.27 -2.19
C VAL A 367 23.17 -6.63 -1.62
N ASN A 368 22.58 -7.70 -2.12
CA ASN A 368 21.30 -8.19 -1.61
C ASN A 368 21.43 -8.69 -0.18
N THR A 369 20.84 -7.97 0.76
CA THR A 369 20.84 -8.30 2.19
C THR A 369 19.81 -9.36 2.57
N GLY A 370 18.89 -9.72 1.64
CA GLY A 370 17.84 -10.71 1.86
C GLY A 370 16.67 -10.22 2.73
N ASP A 371 16.69 -8.97 3.18
CA ASP A 371 15.59 -8.41 3.95
C ASP A 371 14.46 -7.86 3.05
N ALA A 372 13.29 -7.68 3.66
CA ALA A 372 12.09 -7.25 2.94
C ALA A 372 12.19 -5.81 2.41
N VAL A 373 12.91 -4.91 3.08
CA VAL A 373 13.09 -3.52 2.63
C VAL A 373 13.93 -3.53 1.36
N PHE A 374 15.07 -4.24 1.37
CA PHE A 374 15.90 -4.38 0.18
C PHE A 374 15.12 -4.96 -0.99
N ALA A 375 14.39 -6.07 -0.76
CA ALA A 375 13.64 -6.75 -1.81
C ALA A 375 12.66 -5.81 -2.50
N ARG A 376 11.94 -4.97 -1.75
CA ARG A 376 10.98 -4.01 -2.30
C ARG A 376 11.63 -2.85 -3.02
N ASP A 377 12.68 -2.27 -2.45
CA ASP A 377 13.40 -1.14 -3.05
C ASP A 377 14.11 -1.53 -4.35
N ALA A 378 14.42 -2.82 -4.52
CA ALA A 378 15.02 -3.39 -5.72
C ALA A 378 14.00 -3.97 -6.71
N THR A 379 12.69 -3.81 -6.47
CA THR A 379 11.63 -4.32 -7.34
C THR A 379 10.94 -3.18 -8.09
N PHE A 380 10.85 -3.33 -9.41
CA PHE A 380 10.23 -2.37 -10.33
C PHE A 380 9.22 -3.08 -11.22
N CYS A 381 8.03 -2.48 -11.39
CA CYS A 381 6.96 -3.01 -12.20
C CYS A 381 6.92 -2.33 -13.56
N GLY A 382 6.81 -3.11 -14.62
CA GLY A 382 6.74 -2.58 -15.99
C GLY A 382 5.45 -1.79 -16.23
N ARG A 383 5.59 -0.70 -16.99
CA ARG A 383 4.50 0.13 -17.51
C ARG A 383 4.80 0.50 -18.95
N ALA A 384 3.75 0.71 -19.74
CA ALA A 384 3.91 1.38 -21.02
C ALA A 384 4.68 2.69 -20.83
N GLY A 385 5.69 2.94 -21.66
CA GLY A 385 6.57 4.09 -21.49
C GLY A 385 5.81 5.41 -21.47
N LEU A 386 6.08 6.23 -20.47
CA LEU A 386 5.42 7.53 -20.29
C LEU A 386 5.66 8.47 -21.48
N ALA A 387 6.77 8.31 -22.19
CA ALA A 387 7.07 9.02 -23.45
C ALA A 387 6.45 8.35 -24.70
N GLY A 388 5.74 7.21 -24.56
CA GLY A 388 5.19 6.47 -25.68
C GLY A 388 6.24 5.71 -26.50
N GLY A 389 5.96 5.49 -27.81
CA GLY A 389 6.92 4.93 -28.77
C GLY A 389 7.38 3.49 -28.50
N GLY A 390 6.61 2.68 -27.79
CA GLY A 390 7.00 1.29 -27.46
C GLY A 390 8.10 1.21 -26.40
N SER A 391 8.38 2.31 -25.70
CA SER A 391 9.30 2.34 -24.57
C SER A 391 8.66 1.74 -23.31
N THR A 392 9.48 1.50 -22.29
CA THR A 392 9.07 0.98 -20.98
C THR A 392 9.42 1.99 -19.90
N SER A 393 8.51 2.23 -18.98
CA SER A 393 8.78 2.90 -17.73
C SER A 393 8.76 1.88 -16.58
N PHE A 394 9.55 2.12 -15.55
CA PHE A 394 9.71 1.22 -14.40
C PHE A 394 9.15 1.90 -13.16
N GLU A 395 7.96 1.48 -12.73
CA GLU A 395 7.33 1.97 -11.53
C GLU A 395 7.88 1.25 -10.30
N SER A 396 8.21 2.00 -9.25
CA SER A 396 8.65 1.39 -7.99
C SER A 396 7.54 0.54 -7.38
N TYR A 397 7.86 -0.70 -7.01
CA TYR A 397 6.94 -1.58 -6.30
C TYR A 397 6.68 -1.09 -4.87
N SER A 398 7.73 -0.62 -4.19
CA SER A 398 7.61 -0.07 -2.83
C SER A 398 6.84 1.26 -2.78
N HIS A 399 6.88 2.03 -3.87
CA HIS A 399 6.29 3.38 -3.91
C HIS A 399 5.50 3.58 -5.20
N PRO A 400 4.29 2.98 -5.33
CA PRO A 400 3.43 3.16 -6.48
C PRO A 400 3.21 4.64 -6.80
N GLY A 401 3.29 5.00 -8.09
CA GLY A 401 3.25 6.38 -8.56
C GLY A 401 4.62 7.06 -8.66
N ARG A 402 5.69 6.44 -8.14
CA ARG A 402 7.08 6.86 -8.37
C ARG A 402 7.74 6.00 -9.43
N TYR A 403 8.62 6.59 -10.22
CA TYR A 403 9.26 5.94 -11.36
C TYR A 403 10.76 6.06 -11.32
N LEU A 404 11.44 5.00 -11.76
CA LEU A 404 12.85 5.08 -12.13
C LEU A 404 13.00 6.12 -13.25
N ARG A 405 13.78 7.15 -13.01
CA ARG A 405 14.09 8.21 -13.97
C ARG A 405 15.53 8.69 -13.80
N HIS A 406 16.03 9.44 -14.76
CA HIS A 406 17.21 10.23 -14.53
C HIS A 406 16.87 11.71 -14.27
N LEU A 407 17.67 12.35 -13.44
CA LEU A 407 17.67 13.79 -13.21
C LEU A 407 19.12 14.25 -13.09
N ASN A 408 19.56 15.19 -13.93
CA ASN A 408 20.96 15.59 -14.01
C ASN A 408 21.91 14.40 -14.18
N HIS A 409 21.53 13.42 -15.00
CA HIS A 409 22.19 12.15 -15.26
C HIS A 409 22.26 11.16 -14.08
N GLU A 410 21.73 11.46 -12.92
CA GLU A 410 21.60 10.55 -11.80
C GLU A 410 20.31 9.73 -11.91
N LEU A 411 20.37 8.43 -11.67
CA LEU A 411 19.17 7.60 -11.54
C LEU A 411 18.52 7.81 -10.17
N ARG A 412 17.22 8.06 -10.18
CA ARG A 412 16.37 8.33 -9.00
C ARG A 412 15.04 7.63 -9.13
N VAL A 413 14.30 7.60 -8.04
CA VAL A 413 12.89 7.16 -8.00
C VAL A 413 12.04 8.34 -7.55
N ASP A 414 11.39 9.01 -8.49
CA ASP A 414 10.66 10.26 -8.24
C ASP A 414 9.17 10.13 -8.57
N TRP A 415 8.35 10.96 -7.92
CA TRP A 415 6.93 11.12 -8.24
C TRP A 415 6.72 11.50 -9.70
N ARG A 416 5.76 10.80 -10.33
CA ARG A 416 5.32 11.19 -11.67
C ARG A 416 4.74 12.60 -11.66
N THR A 417 5.26 13.43 -12.53
CA THR A 417 4.68 14.73 -12.89
C THR A 417 4.03 14.63 -14.28
N SER A 418 3.23 15.62 -14.64
CA SER A 418 2.55 15.66 -15.93
C SER A 418 3.41 16.27 -17.06
N ASP A 419 4.64 16.71 -16.78
CA ASP A 419 5.50 17.33 -17.77
C ASP A 419 6.18 16.30 -18.70
N SER A 420 6.47 16.72 -19.93
CA SER A 420 7.09 15.87 -20.93
C SER A 420 8.56 15.55 -20.65
N ALA A 421 9.25 16.39 -19.87
CA ALA A 421 10.63 16.13 -19.46
C ALA A 421 10.68 14.92 -18.54
N PHE A 422 9.78 14.87 -17.52
CA PHE A 422 9.66 13.70 -16.67
C PHE A 422 9.36 12.44 -17.49
N ALA A 423 8.42 12.53 -18.43
CA ALA A 423 8.05 11.38 -19.25
C ALA A 423 9.25 10.84 -20.05
N GLY A 424 10.07 11.72 -20.62
CA GLY A 424 11.30 11.35 -21.32
C GLY A 424 12.35 10.72 -20.40
N ASP A 425 12.59 11.36 -19.24
CA ASP A 425 13.56 10.91 -18.25
C ASP A 425 13.23 9.55 -17.62
N ALA A 426 11.94 9.22 -17.54
CA ALA A 426 11.42 8.00 -16.93
C ALA A 426 11.10 6.89 -17.94
N SER A 427 11.46 7.07 -19.21
CA SER A 427 11.20 6.09 -20.26
C SER A 427 12.51 5.53 -20.83
N PHE A 428 12.54 4.22 -20.99
CA PHE A 428 13.70 3.48 -21.48
C PHE A 428 13.31 2.53 -22.60
N THR A 429 14.19 2.40 -23.59
CA THR A 429 14.15 1.28 -24.54
C THR A 429 14.93 0.11 -23.92
N VAL A 430 14.27 -1.01 -23.69
CA VAL A 430 14.93 -2.25 -23.25
C VAL A 430 15.59 -2.88 -24.49
N THR A 431 16.92 -2.92 -24.48
CA THR A 431 17.73 -3.38 -25.62
C THR A 431 18.40 -4.72 -25.35
N ALA A 432 19.01 -5.31 -26.38
CA ALA A 432 20.00 -6.36 -26.19
C ALA A 432 21.13 -5.86 -25.27
N PRO A 433 21.83 -6.77 -24.56
CA PRO A 433 22.92 -6.39 -23.66
C PRO A 433 24.06 -5.74 -24.42
N LEU A 434 24.76 -4.82 -23.77
CA LEU A 434 26.00 -4.19 -24.30
C LEU A 434 27.24 -5.06 -24.02
N ALA A 435 27.16 -6.00 -23.06
CA ALA A 435 28.20 -6.95 -22.71
C ALA A 435 27.65 -8.35 -22.46
#